data_270beec3ca1a4a42722ca0ab41d9316d
#
_entry.id   270beec3ca1a4a42722ca0ab41d9316d
#
_cell.length_a   1.000
_cell.length_b   1.000
_cell.length_c   1.000
_cell.angle_alpha   90.00
_cell.angle_beta   90.00
_cell.angle_gamma   90.00
#
_symmetry.space_group_name_H-M   'P 1'
#
loop_
_entity.id
_entity.type
_entity.pdbx_description
1 polymer ?
#
loop_
_entity_poly.entity_id
_entity_poly.type
_entity_poly.pdbx_seq_one_letter_code
_entity_poly.pdbx_strand_id
1 'polypeptide(L)'
;DLNICSQKLQLLLNSDMPIYPIDTVLKRIELLPIADSSALIENPLITSSKQQIEVRHWEKQLERSRLLPDLSIGYSSQTIRGSQDVNGVPRTFGVGDRFTGIQAGISIPLWFVPHTAKIKAAKIKEQAAIINADYQAKSQLNNYHSLLLEYAKNNNSLDYYEKQAISEADLIIEQATISYKSGEMDYLDYIQNLNRALGIKQNYLDALNNYNQTVISIDFIT
;
A
#
# COMPACT_ATOMS: atom_id res chain seq x y z
N ASP A 1 -11.85 4.02 23.14
CA ASP A 1 -11.47 4.30 21.75
C ASP A 1 -10.12 5.02 21.66
N LEU A 2 -9.81 6.04 22.52
CA LEU A 2 -8.55 6.78 22.49
C LEU A 2 -7.33 5.88 22.71
N ASN A 3 -7.41 4.90 23.61
CA ASN A 3 -6.33 3.93 23.85
C ASN A 3 -6.07 3.03 22.63
N ILE A 4 -7.10 2.65 21.89
CA ILE A 4 -6.98 1.85 20.66
C ILE A 4 -6.26 2.67 19.57
N CYS A 5 -6.62 3.94 19.42
CA CYS A 5 -5.96 4.84 18.48
C CYS A 5 -4.49 5.09 18.87
N SER A 6 -4.21 5.29 20.15
CA SER A 6 -2.85 5.44 20.66
C SER A 6 -1.99 4.20 20.38
N GLN A 7 -2.51 2.99 20.63
CA GLN A 7 -1.80 1.74 20.32
C GLN A 7 -1.53 1.56 18.81
N LYS A 8 -2.50 1.88 17.96
CA LYS A 8 -2.29 1.84 16.50
C LYS A 8 -1.21 2.82 16.04
N LEU A 9 -1.22 4.03 16.60
CA LEU A 9 -0.23 5.05 16.30
C LEU A 9 1.18 4.65 16.78
N GLN A 10 1.29 4.06 17.98
CA GLN A 10 2.53 3.48 18.49
C GLN A 10 3.11 2.43 17.53
N LEU A 11 2.24 1.51 17.04
CA LEU A 11 2.66 0.48 16.08
C LEU A 11 3.18 1.10 14.77
N LEU A 12 2.46 2.11 14.23
CA LEU A 12 2.84 2.78 12.98
C LEU A 12 4.14 3.56 13.09
N LEU A 13 4.38 4.19 14.25
CA LEU A 13 5.58 4.99 14.52
C LEU A 13 6.73 4.17 15.14
N ASN A 14 6.53 2.86 15.32
CA ASN A 14 7.49 1.97 16.00
C ASN A 14 8.00 2.56 17.31
N SER A 15 7.09 3.08 18.15
CA SER A 15 7.40 3.74 19.41
C SER A 15 7.00 2.86 20.59
N ASP A 16 7.90 2.72 21.58
CA ASP A 16 7.62 1.98 22.82
C ASP A 16 6.84 2.82 23.84
N MET A 17 6.72 4.15 23.62
CA MET A 17 6.01 5.06 24.52
C MET A 17 4.58 5.34 24.04
N PRO A 18 3.60 5.47 24.95
CA PRO A 18 2.26 5.87 24.60
C PRO A 18 2.26 7.26 23.97
N ILE A 19 1.62 7.39 22.81
CA ILE A 19 1.51 8.63 22.07
C ILE A 19 0.10 9.19 22.26
N TYR A 20 0.03 10.42 22.72
CA TYR A 20 -1.23 11.14 22.90
C TYR A 20 -1.23 12.41 22.05
N PRO A 21 -2.38 12.78 21.47
CA PRO A 21 -2.48 14.07 20.78
C PRO A 21 -2.28 15.23 21.76
N ILE A 22 -1.49 16.22 21.34
CA ILE A 22 -1.28 17.45 22.11
C ILE A 22 -2.47 18.39 21.91
N ASP A 23 -3.03 18.41 20.69
CA ASP A 23 -4.17 19.23 20.36
C ASP A 23 -5.47 18.60 20.87
N THR A 24 -6.21 19.37 21.65
CA THR A 24 -7.54 18.99 22.17
C THR A 24 -8.68 19.52 21.32
N VAL A 25 -8.38 20.39 20.33
CA VAL A 25 -9.36 21.02 19.45
C VAL A 25 -9.13 20.54 18.03
N LEU A 26 -10.15 19.93 17.45
CA LEU A 26 -10.13 19.55 16.03
C LEU A 26 -10.18 20.82 15.17
N LYS A 27 -9.21 20.99 14.26
CA LYS A 27 -9.10 22.12 13.35
C LYS A 27 -9.31 21.65 11.92
N ARG A 28 -9.84 22.54 11.08
CA ARG A 28 -9.95 22.32 9.64
C ARG A 28 -8.56 22.27 9.04
N ILE A 29 -8.28 21.21 8.28
CA ILE A 29 -7.04 21.05 7.52
C ILE A 29 -7.22 21.78 6.19
N GLU A 30 -6.26 22.62 5.82
CA GLU A 30 -6.25 23.24 4.51
C GLU A 30 -5.84 22.19 3.45
N LEU A 31 -6.65 22.05 2.42
CA LEU A 31 -6.27 21.25 1.26
C LEU A 31 -5.14 21.98 0.54
N LEU A 32 -4.00 21.32 0.42
CA LEU A 32 -2.91 21.78 -0.46
C LEU A 32 -3.46 21.91 -1.89
N PRO A 33 -2.89 22.82 -2.73
CA PRO A 33 -3.37 22.97 -4.09
C PRO A 33 -3.50 21.60 -4.74
N ILE A 34 -4.72 21.29 -5.23
CA ILE A 34 -5.04 20.00 -5.84
C ILE A 34 -3.98 19.72 -6.90
N ALA A 35 -3.13 18.73 -6.62
CA ALA A 35 -2.13 18.31 -7.57
C ALA A 35 -2.84 17.87 -8.85
N ASP A 36 -2.35 18.31 -9.99
CA ASP A 36 -2.86 17.87 -11.28
C ASP A 36 -2.82 16.34 -11.33
N SER A 37 -3.74 15.72 -12.06
CA SER A 37 -3.82 14.25 -12.24
C SER A 37 -2.49 13.61 -12.68
N SER A 38 -1.51 14.43 -13.10
CA SER A 38 -0.13 14.01 -13.35
C SER A 38 0.59 13.45 -12.11
N ALA A 39 0.27 13.92 -10.90
CA ALA A 39 0.87 13.41 -9.66
C ALA A 39 0.47 11.94 -9.40
N LEU A 40 -0.71 11.51 -9.85
CA LEU A 40 -1.13 10.12 -9.78
C LEU A 40 -0.24 9.16 -10.58
N ILE A 41 0.45 9.67 -11.63
CA ILE A 41 1.32 8.84 -12.49
C ILE A 41 2.55 8.36 -11.72
N GLU A 42 3.01 9.15 -10.75
CA GLU A 42 4.16 8.86 -9.88
C GLU A 42 3.77 8.06 -8.63
N ASN A 43 2.47 7.78 -8.45
CA ASN A 43 2.01 7.01 -7.31
C ASN A 43 2.74 5.65 -7.22
N PRO A 44 3.30 5.28 -6.04
CA PRO A 44 4.07 4.06 -5.86
C PRO A 44 3.34 2.79 -6.28
N LEU A 45 2.01 2.74 -6.13
CA LEU A 45 1.19 1.60 -6.51
C LEU A 45 1.16 1.40 -8.03
N ILE A 46 1.05 2.50 -8.80
CA ILE A 46 1.08 2.47 -10.26
C ILE A 46 2.49 2.10 -10.74
N THR A 47 3.51 2.70 -10.14
CA THR A 47 4.91 2.40 -10.45
C THR A 47 5.25 0.94 -10.17
N SER A 48 4.83 0.40 -9.04
CA SER A 48 4.99 -1.02 -8.70
C SER A 48 4.30 -1.94 -9.72
N SER A 49 3.09 -1.58 -10.17
CA SER A 49 2.37 -2.35 -11.19
C SER A 49 3.10 -2.35 -12.54
N LYS A 50 3.71 -1.23 -12.93
CA LYS A 50 4.55 -1.13 -14.14
C LYS A 50 5.81 -1.99 -14.01
N GLN A 51 6.49 -1.95 -12.86
CA GLN A 51 7.65 -2.81 -12.60
C GLN A 51 7.30 -4.30 -12.66
N GLN A 52 6.08 -4.67 -12.24
CA GLN A 52 5.62 -6.05 -12.34
C GLN A 52 5.51 -6.53 -13.80
N ILE A 53 5.19 -5.64 -14.76
CA ILE A 53 5.22 -5.97 -16.19
C ILE A 53 6.66 -6.34 -16.62
N GLU A 54 7.65 -5.55 -16.20
CA GLU A 54 9.06 -5.81 -16.46
C GLU A 54 9.50 -7.18 -15.93
N VAL A 55 9.12 -7.50 -14.69
CA VAL A 55 9.41 -8.80 -14.08
C VAL A 55 8.83 -9.94 -14.95
N ARG A 56 7.57 -9.84 -15.36
CA ARG A 56 6.93 -10.88 -16.21
C ARG A 56 7.54 -10.95 -17.60
N HIS A 57 8.00 -9.82 -18.15
CA HIS A 57 8.73 -9.80 -19.40
C HIS A 57 10.04 -10.61 -19.29
N TRP A 58 10.83 -10.37 -18.26
CA TRP A 58 12.07 -11.10 -18.05
C TRP A 58 11.86 -12.58 -17.70
N GLU A 59 10.80 -12.92 -16.97
CA GLU A 59 10.42 -14.32 -16.75
C GLU A 59 10.13 -15.04 -18.09
N LYS A 60 9.43 -14.38 -19.02
CA LYS A 60 9.19 -14.92 -20.35
C LYS A 60 10.50 -15.11 -21.13
N GLN A 61 11.43 -14.17 -21.04
CA GLN A 61 12.74 -14.31 -21.68
C GLN A 61 13.56 -15.44 -21.05
N LEU A 62 13.49 -15.60 -19.73
CA LEU A 62 14.10 -16.73 -19.03
C LEU A 62 13.57 -18.08 -19.53
N GLU A 63 12.25 -18.23 -19.66
CA GLU A 63 11.68 -19.47 -20.21
C GLU A 63 12.09 -19.71 -21.66
N ARG A 64 12.31 -18.66 -22.45
CA ARG A 64 12.86 -18.77 -23.81
C ARG A 64 14.32 -19.23 -23.81
N SER A 65 15.14 -18.68 -22.91
CA SER A 65 16.56 -19.05 -22.83
C SER A 65 16.78 -20.51 -22.45
N ARG A 66 15.83 -21.12 -21.72
CA ARG A 66 15.85 -22.55 -21.37
C ARG A 66 15.68 -23.50 -22.56
N LEU A 67 15.38 -22.98 -23.75
CA LEU A 67 15.41 -23.75 -25.01
C LEU A 67 16.81 -23.80 -25.63
N LEU A 68 17.71 -22.93 -25.18
CA LEU A 68 19.09 -22.91 -25.67
C LEU A 68 19.90 -24.04 -25.02
N PRO A 69 20.92 -24.54 -25.71
CA PRO A 69 21.85 -25.50 -25.10
C PRO A 69 22.58 -24.91 -23.89
N ASP A 70 22.69 -25.70 -22.83
CA ASP A 70 23.52 -25.34 -21.67
C ASP A 70 24.98 -25.77 -21.94
N LEU A 71 25.89 -24.84 -21.76
CA LEU A 71 27.33 -25.07 -21.83
C LEU A 71 27.91 -25.17 -20.40
N SER A 72 28.62 -26.22 -20.12
CA SER A 72 29.29 -26.42 -18.85
C SER A 72 30.79 -26.57 -19.05
N ILE A 73 31.58 -25.89 -18.23
CA ILE A 73 33.01 -26.04 -18.11
C ILE A 73 33.31 -26.35 -16.66
N GLY A 74 33.99 -27.46 -16.42
CA GLY A 74 34.35 -27.89 -15.09
C GLY A 74 35.85 -28.16 -14.98
N TYR A 75 36.40 -27.83 -13.82
CA TYR A 75 37.73 -28.25 -13.43
C TYR A 75 37.60 -29.18 -12.22
N SER A 76 38.19 -30.37 -12.33
CA SER A 76 38.19 -31.33 -11.24
C SER A 76 39.65 -31.61 -10.77
N SER A 77 39.82 -31.65 -9.48
CA SER A 77 41.08 -32.04 -8.87
C SER A 77 40.81 -32.98 -7.70
N GLN A 78 41.20 -34.23 -7.82
CA GLN A 78 40.97 -35.25 -6.80
C GLN A 78 42.25 -35.98 -6.48
N THR A 79 42.37 -36.51 -5.26
CA THR A 79 43.46 -37.34 -4.81
C THR A 79 42.88 -38.69 -4.40
N ILE A 80 43.38 -39.76 -4.99
CA ILE A 80 43.08 -41.11 -4.59
C ILE A 80 44.19 -41.53 -3.63
N ARG A 81 43.87 -41.80 -2.37
CA ARG A 81 44.87 -42.27 -1.36
C ARG A 81 44.86 -43.77 -1.28
N GLY A 82 46.03 -44.36 -1.22
CA GLY A 82 46.22 -45.78 -1.03
C GLY A 82 47.04 -46.43 -2.12
N SER A 83 47.32 -47.74 -1.96
CA SER A 83 48.01 -48.52 -2.96
C SER A 83 47.05 -48.96 -4.05
N GLN A 84 47.39 -48.66 -5.31
CA GLN A 84 46.65 -49.10 -6.48
C GLN A 84 47.60 -49.79 -7.47
N ASP A 85 47.07 -50.77 -8.20
CA ASP A 85 47.81 -51.40 -9.25
C ASP A 85 47.77 -50.54 -10.52
N VAL A 86 48.96 -50.12 -10.96
CA VAL A 86 49.09 -49.35 -12.22
C VAL A 86 49.94 -50.21 -13.16
N ASN A 87 49.34 -50.83 -14.13
CA ASN A 87 49.96 -51.71 -15.12
C ASN A 87 50.68 -52.91 -14.51
N GLY A 88 50.14 -53.55 -13.48
CA GLY A 88 50.73 -54.70 -12.83
C GLY A 88 51.81 -54.38 -11.74
N VAL A 89 51.97 -53.07 -11.43
CA VAL A 89 52.95 -52.64 -10.38
C VAL A 89 52.16 -51.88 -9.31
N PRO A 90 52.18 -52.31 -8.05
CA PRO A 90 51.51 -51.59 -6.96
C PRO A 90 52.24 -50.27 -6.70
N ARG A 91 51.49 -49.17 -6.89
CA ARG A 91 51.89 -47.77 -6.62
C ARG A 91 51.04 -47.17 -5.51
N THR A 92 51.69 -46.60 -4.53
CA THR A 92 51.05 -45.92 -3.42
C THR A 92 50.93 -44.44 -3.76
N PHE A 93 49.64 -43.92 -3.80
CA PHE A 93 49.32 -42.52 -4.04
C PHE A 93 49.09 -41.80 -2.69
N GLY A 94 49.70 -40.62 -2.56
CA GLY A 94 49.66 -39.80 -1.37
C GLY A 94 48.93 -38.48 -1.57
N VAL A 95 49.00 -37.58 -0.58
CA VAL A 95 48.34 -36.27 -0.62
C VAL A 95 48.85 -35.36 -1.75
N GLY A 96 50.10 -35.55 -2.17
CA GLY A 96 50.71 -34.78 -3.27
C GLY A 96 50.34 -35.27 -4.67
N ASP A 97 49.83 -36.47 -4.80
CA ASP A 97 49.42 -37.02 -6.10
C ASP A 97 48.03 -36.57 -6.44
N ARG A 98 47.91 -35.53 -7.27
CA ARG A 98 46.62 -34.97 -7.72
C ARG A 98 46.36 -35.31 -9.16
N PHE A 99 45.15 -35.87 -9.40
CA PHE A 99 44.62 -36.07 -10.72
C PHE A 99 43.75 -34.88 -11.07
N THR A 100 44.16 -34.13 -12.05
CA THR A 100 43.44 -32.94 -12.51
C THR A 100 42.84 -33.17 -13.88
N GLY A 101 41.62 -32.70 -14.07
CA GLY A 101 40.94 -32.81 -15.36
C GLY A 101 40.15 -31.56 -15.66
N ILE A 102 40.06 -31.23 -16.95
CA ILE A 102 39.17 -30.24 -17.48
C ILE A 102 38.06 -30.99 -18.21
N GLN A 103 36.79 -30.60 -17.92
CA GLN A 103 35.64 -31.20 -18.56
C GLN A 103 34.82 -30.10 -19.20
N ALA A 104 34.42 -30.31 -20.44
CA ALA A 104 33.47 -29.45 -21.15
C ALA A 104 32.22 -30.29 -21.53
N GLY A 105 31.07 -29.76 -21.31
CA GLY A 105 29.81 -30.42 -21.64
C GLY A 105 28.84 -29.51 -22.36
N ILE A 106 28.01 -30.08 -23.22
CA ILE A 106 26.87 -29.42 -23.87
C ILE A 106 25.64 -30.26 -23.54
N SER A 107 24.61 -29.62 -22.95
CA SER A 107 23.33 -30.24 -22.67
C SER A 107 22.24 -29.61 -23.54
N ILE A 108 21.55 -30.42 -24.33
CA ILE A 108 20.48 -29.96 -25.23
C ILE A 108 19.16 -30.54 -24.73
N PRO A 109 18.13 -29.71 -24.47
CA PRO A 109 16.80 -30.22 -24.11
C PRO A 109 16.13 -30.89 -25.30
N LEU A 110 15.93 -32.21 -25.24
CA LEU A 110 15.30 -32.96 -26.33
C LEU A 110 13.77 -32.86 -26.35
N TRP A 111 13.16 -32.53 -25.19
CA TRP A 111 11.71 -32.42 -25.01
C TRP A 111 11.25 -30.97 -25.07
N PHE A 112 10.94 -30.48 -26.28
CA PHE A 112 10.54 -29.08 -26.52
C PHE A 112 9.10 -28.76 -26.12
N VAL A 113 8.18 -29.73 -26.10
CA VAL A 113 6.76 -29.51 -25.82
C VAL A 113 6.49 -28.89 -24.45
N PRO A 114 7.06 -29.38 -23.33
CA PRO A 114 6.88 -28.73 -22.04
C PRO A 114 7.43 -27.31 -21.98
N HIS A 115 8.56 -27.04 -22.65
CA HIS A 115 9.17 -25.71 -22.69
C HIS A 115 8.32 -24.73 -23.48
N THR A 116 7.77 -25.12 -24.62
CA THR A 116 6.85 -24.26 -25.40
C THR A 116 5.57 -23.94 -24.63
N ALA A 117 5.03 -24.90 -23.86
CA ALA A 117 3.89 -24.67 -22.98
C ALA A 117 4.23 -23.65 -21.86
N LYS A 118 5.42 -23.74 -21.25
CA LYS A 118 5.88 -22.76 -20.24
C LYS A 118 6.04 -21.36 -20.83
N ILE A 119 6.59 -21.23 -22.03
CA ILE A 119 6.70 -19.95 -22.73
C ILE A 119 5.31 -19.34 -23.01
N LYS A 120 4.35 -20.15 -23.45
CA LYS A 120 2.97 -19.70 -23.66
C LYS A 120 2.35 -19.23 -22.35
N ALA A 121 2.53 -19.97 -21.26
CA ALA A 121 2.06 -19.61 -19.95
C ALA A 121 2.71 -18.31 -19.45
N ALA A 122 4.02 -18.12 -19.63
CA ALA A 122 4.72 -16.90 -19.28
C ALA A 122 4.23 -15.68 -20.08
N LYS A 123 3.94 -15.88 -21.39
CA LYS A 123 3.33 -14.83 -22.22
C LYS A 123 1.95 -14.41 -21.72
N ILE A 124 1.11 -15.36 -21.30
CA ILE A 124 -0.21 -15.05 -20.72
C ILE A 124 -0.07 -14.29 -19.40
N LYS A 125 0.91 -14.67 -18.56
CA LYS A 125 1.20 -13.95 -17.31
C LYS A 125 1.66 -12.51 -17.56
N GLU A 126 2.47 -12.27 -18.59
CA GLU A 126 2.88 -10.92 -19.02
C GLU A 126 1.66 -10.10 -19.46
N GLN A 127 0.79 -10.68 -20.31
CA GLN A 127 -0.45 -10.00 -20.71
C GLN A 127 -1.38 -9.68 -19.54
N ALA A 128 -1.51 -10.61 -18.60
CA ALA A 128 -2.28 -10.39 -17.38
C ALA A 128 -1.69 -9.25 -16.52
N ALA A 129 -0.36 -9.14 -16.43
CA ALA A 129 0.29 -8.03 -15.71
C ALA A 129 0.03 -6.68 -16.38
N ILE A 130 0.04 -6.61 -17.72
CA ILE A 130 -0.28 -5.40 -18.49
C ILE A 130 -1.72 -4.94 -18.21
N ILE A 131 -2.68 -5.87 -18.29
CA ILE A 131 -4.09 -5.58 -18.02
C ILE A 131 -4.30 -5.14 -16.57
N ASN A 132 -3.61 -5.81 -15.63
CA ASN A 132 -3.70 -5.44 -14.22
C ASN A 132 -3.13 -4.03 -13.95
N ALA A 133 -2.03 -3.66 -14.59
CA ALA A 133 -1.46 -2.31 -14.45
C ALA A 133 -2.39 -1.23 -15.02
N ASP A 134 -3.03 -1.47 -16.16
CA ASP A 134 -4.04 -0.57 -16.73
C ASP A 134 -5.27 -0.44 -15.82
N TYR A 135 -5.72 -1.57 -15.26
CA TYR A 135 -6.80 -1.57 -14.28
C TYR A 135 -6.45 -0.77 -13.02
N GLN A 136 -5.25 -0.96 -12.46
CA GLN A 136 -4.81 -0.21 -11.28
C GLN A 136 -4.74 1.29 -11.55
N ALA A 137 -4.20 1.70 -12.71
CA ALA A 137 -4.13 3.11 -13.09
C ALA A 137 -5.55 3.73 -13.20
N LYS A 138 -6.48 3.05 -13.86
CA LYS A 138 -7.87 3.50 -13.98
C LYS A 138 -8.61 3.51 -12.64
N SER A 139 -8.37 2.51 -11.81
CA SER A 139 -8.95 2.42 -10.46
C SER A 139 -8.50 3.57 -9.57
N GLN A 140 -7.20 3.92 -9.60
CA GLN A 140 -6.68 5.06 -8.83
C GLN A 140 -7.27 6.38 -9.32
N LEU A 141 -7.38 6.57 -10.65
CA LEU A 141 -8.01 7.77 -11.20
C LEU A 141 -9.47 7.91 -10.78
N ASN A 142 -10.24 6.82 -10.83
CA ASN A 142 -11.62 6.81 -10.38
C ASN A 142 -11.75 7.07 -8.88
N ASN A 143 -10.85 6.51 -8.06
CA ASN A 143 -10.81 6.76 -6.63
C ASN A 143 -10.52 8.25 -6.34
N TYR A 144 -9.57 8.84 -7.03
CA TYR A 144 -9.27 10.27 -6.93
C TYR A 144 -10.49 11.15 -7.29
N HIS A 145 -11.17 10.86 -8.39
CA HIS A 145 -12.38 11.58 -8.76
C HIS A 145 -13.50 11.43 -7.72
N SER A 146 -13.66 10.25 -7.15
CA SER A 146 -14.63 10.01 -6.07
C SER A 146 -14.31 10.82 -4.83
N LEU A 147 -13.03 10.89 -4.44
CA LEU A 147 -12.59 11.71 -3.31
C LEU A 147 -12.79 13.21 -3.56
N LEU A 148 -12.60 13.70 -4.78
CA LEU A 148 -12.91 15.11 -5.10
C LEU A 148 -14.40 15.43 -4.96
N LEU A 149 -15.28 14.52 -5.37
CA LEU A 149 -16.73 14.69 -5.17
C LEU A 149 -17.10 14.63 -3.67
N GLU A 150 -16.49 13.74 -2.93
CA GLU A 150 -16.67 13.63 -1.47
C GLU A 150 -16.15 14.88 -0.77
N TYR A 151 -15.01 15.41 -1.18
CA TYR A 151 -14.48 16.68 -0.69
C TYR A 151 -15.47 17.83 -0.91
N ALA A 152 -15.99 17.98 -2.12
CA ALA A 152 -16.97 19.03 -2.42
C ALA A 152 -18.22 18.91 -1.53
N LYS A 153 -18.73 17.69 -1.32
CA LYS A 153 -19.85 17.41 -0.43
C LYS A 153 -19.54 17.78 1.02
N ASN A 154 -18.40 17.30 1.55
CA ASN A 154 -18.02 17.50 2.95
C ASN A 154 -17.65 18.96 3.22
N ASN A 155 -17.03 19.65 2.25
CA ASN A 155 -16.75 21.08 2.32
C ASN A 155 -18.03 21.90 2.41
N ASN A 156 -19.04 21.62 1.57
CA ASN A 156 -20.32 22.32 1.62
C ASN A 156 -21.06 22.06 2.95
N SER A 157 -20.99 20.84 3.44
CA SER A 157 -21.59 20.49 4.74
C SER A 157 -20.90 21.25 5.88
N LEU A 158 -19.58 21.26 5.92
CA LEU A 158 -18.78 21.97 6.93
C LEU A 158 -19.05 23.48 6.89
N ASP A 159 -19.06 24.06 5.70
CA ASP A 159 -19.34 25.48 5.47
C ASP A 159 -20.74 25.89 6.01
N TYR A 160 -21.75 25.02 5.87
CA TYR A 160 -23.05 25.23 6.45
C TYR A 160 -23.01 25.30 7.99
N TYR A 161 -22.31 24.34 8.60
CA TYR A 161 -22.17 24.34 10.07
C TYR A 161 -21.39 25.55 10.55
N GLU A 162 -20.28 25.92 9.93
CA GLU A 162 -19.45 27.06 10.33
C GLU A 162 -20.15 28.40 10.16
N LYS A 163 -20.92 28.58 9.09
CA LYS A 163 -21.56 29.88 8.76
C LYS A 163 -22.90 30.08 9.43
N GLN A 164 -23.65 29.02 9.74
CA GLN A 164 -25.02 29.10 10.18
C GLN A 164 -25.32 28.26 11.42
N ALA A 165 -25.16 26.93 11.35
CA ALA A 165 -25.72 26.03 12.35
C ALA A 165 -25.13 26.21 13.74
N ILE A 166 -23.84 26.54 13.87
CA ILE A 166 -23.18 26.78 15.16
C ILE A 166 -23.78 28.04 15.84
N SER A 167 -23.91 29.14 15.13
CA SER A 167 -24.51 30.35 15.68
C SER A 167 -25.98 30.16 16.07
N GLU A 168 -26.75 29.39 15.28
CA GLU A 168 -28.11 29.01 15.62
C GLU A 168 -28.16 28.14 16.90
N ALA A 169 -27.27 27.19 17.04
CA ALA A 169 -27.17 26.36 18.25
C ALA A 169 -26.86 27.20 19.50
N ASP A 170 -25.94 28.17 19.39
CA ASP A 170 -25.62 29.08 20.50
C ASP A 170 -26.85 29.96 20.86
N LEU A 171 -27.56 30.45 19.87
CA LEU A 171 -28.79 31.21 20.08
C LEU A 171 -29.89 30.38 20.76
N ILE A 172 -30.07 29.12 20.37
CA ILE A 172 -31.03 28.19 21.01
C ILE A 172 -30.67 28.03 22.49
N ILE A 173 -29.38 27.82 22.83
CA ILE A 173 -28.93 27.69 24.23
C ILE A 173 -29.22 28.96 25.00
N GLU A 174 -28.87 30.10 24.47
CA GLU A 174 -29.11 31.41 25.09
C GLU A 174 -30.58 31.67 25.37
N GLN A 175 -31.42 31.54 24.35
CA GLN A 175 -32.86 31.79 24.43
C GLN A 175 -33.55 30.80 25.41
N ALA A 176 -33.21 29.49 25.30
CA ALA A 176 -33.74 28.50 26.23
C ALA A 176 -33.33 28.78 27.68
N THR A 177 -32.10 29.26 27.90
CA THR A 177 -31.61 29.62 29.25
C THR A 177 -32.33 30.82 29.82
N ILE A 178 -32.59 31.85 29.02
CA ILE A 178 -33.34 33.06 29.39
C ILE A 178 -34.77 32.69 29.74
N SER A 179 -35.49 31.99 28.86
CA SER A 179 -36.90 31.62 29.05
C SER A 179 -37.11 30.67 30.24
N TYR A 180 -36.17 29.77 30.51
CA TYR A 180 -36.21 28.91 31.70
C TYR A 180 -36.03 29.73 32.99
N LYS A 181 -35.06 30.67 33.01
CA LYS A 181 -34.82 31.55 34.17
C LYS A 181 -35.95 32.52 34.46
N SER A 182 -36.67 32.97 33.41
CA SER A 182 -37.87 33.86 33.55
C SER A 182 -39.14 33.09 33.95
N GLY A 183 -39.09 31.73 33.95
CA GLY A 183 -40.25 30.90 34.24
C GLY A 183 -41.23 30.74 33.06
N GLU A 184 -40.86 31.20 31.87
CA GLU A 184 -41.67 31.09 30.65
C GLU A 184 -41.57 29.70 29.99
N MET A 185 -40.52 28.93 30.38
CA MET A 185 -40.26 27.59 29.84
C MET A 185 -40.15 26.60 30.97
N ASP A 186 -40.72 25.41 30.83
CA ASP A 186 -40.54 24.33 31.80
C ASP A 186 -39.18 23.62 31.65
N TYR A 187 -38.84 22.76 32.63
CA TYR A 187 -37.59 22.07 32.68
C TYR A 187 -37.41 21.06 31.51
N LEU A 188 -38.49 20.40 31.10
CA LEU A 188 -38.44 19.40 30.03
C LEU A 188 -38.11 20.05 28.71
N ASP A 189 -38.81 21.16 28.39
CA ASP A 189 -38.57 21.92 27.16
C ASP A 189 -37.15 22.54 27.15
N TYR A 190 -36.67 23.02 28.28
CA TYR A 190 -35.28 23.49 28.43
C TYR A 190 -34.27 22.43 28.06
N ILE A 191 -34.36 21.22 28.64
CA ILE A 191 -33.45 20.11 28.37
C ILE A 191 -33.57 19.64 26.91
N GLN A 192 -34.76 19.64 26.31
CA GLN A 192 -34.92 19.29 24.90
C GLN A 192 -34.22 20.29 23.98
N ASN A 193 -34.30 21.58 24.26
CA ASN A 193 -33.62 22.61 23.47
C ASN A 193 -32.11 22.54 23.64
N LEU A 194 -31.61 22.27 24.85
CA LEU A 194 -30.17 22.02 25.07
C LEU A 194 -29.68 20.80 24.28
N ASN A 195 -30.39 19.68 24.35
CA ASN A 195 -30.03 18.48 23.61
C ASN A 195 -30.01 18.71 22.09
N ARG A 196 -30.96 19.49 21.58
CA ARG A 196 -31.02 19.88 20.17
C ARG A 196 -29.78 20.71 19.77
N ALA A 197 -29.42 21.70 20.55
CA ALA A 197 -28.25 22.53 20.28
C ALA A 197 -26.95 21.75 20.41
N LEU A 198 -26.83 20.87 21.41
CA LEU A 198 -25.68 19.97 21.56
C LEU A 198 -25.58 19.00 20.38
N GLY A 199 -26.71 18.48 19.88
CA GLY A 199 -26.74 17.64 18.67
C GLY A 199 -26.21 18.37 17.44
N ILE A 200 -26.52 19.65 17.26
CA ILE A 200 -25.96 20.47 16.17
C ILE A 200 -24.44 20.60 16.32
N LYS A 201 -23.92 20.86 17.52
CA LYS A 201 -22.48 20.95 17.79
C LYS A 201 -21.78 19.62 17.58
N GLN A 202 -22.40 18.50 17.94
CA GLN A 202 -21.87 17.18 17.64
C GLN A 202 -21.77 16.92 16.13
N ASN A 203 -22.84 17.22 15.40
CA ASN A 203 -22.86 17.07 13.95
C ASN A 203 -21.82 17.96 13.25
N TYR A 204 -21.50 19.12 13.78
CA TYR A 204 -20.39 19.95 13.30
C TYR A 204 -19.05 19.25 13.45
N LEU A 205 -18.77 18.65 14.61
CA LEU A 205 -17.52 17.90 14.84
C LEU A 205 -17.41 16.71 13.89
N ASP A 206 -18.52 16.00 13.64
CA ASP A 206 -18.57 14.91 12.70
C ASP A 206 -18.33 15.39 11.27
N ALA A 207 -18.92 16.51 10.85
CA ALA A 207 -18.68 17.12 9.54
C ALA A 207 -17.24 17.57 9.37
N LEU A 208 -16.63 18.18 10.39
CA LEU A 208 -15.23 18.59 10.41
C LEU A 208 -14.28 17.40 10.32
N ASN A 209 -14.58 16.32 11.07
CA ASN A 209 -13.81 15.08 10.98
C ASN A 209 -13.89 14.46 9.58
N ASN A 210 -15.08 14.35 9.01
CA ASN A 210 -15.29 13.80 7.67
C ASN A 210 -14.55 14.61 6.60
N TYR A 211 -14.62 15.95 6.69
CA TYR A 211 -13.86 16.83 5.82
C TYR A 211 -12.36 16.58 5.93
N ASN A 212 -11.79 16.56 7.14
CA ASN A 212 -10.38 16.34 7.38
C ASN A 212 -9.92 14.96 6.87
N GLN A 213 -10.72 13.91 7.08
CA GLN A 213 -10.42 12.56 6.57
C GLN A 213 -10.38 12.54 5.04
N THR A 214 -11.27 13.27 4.37
CA THR A 214 -11.28 13.36 2.92
C THR A 214 -10.05 14.10 2.41
N VAL A 215 -9.65 15.21 3.06
CA VAL A 215 -8.41 15.93 2.71
C VAL A 215 -7.18 15.04 2.84
N ILE A 216 -7.05 14.33 3.98
CA ILE A 216 -5.95 13.37 4.20
C ILE A 216 -5.94 12.26 3.14
N SER A 217 -7.12 11.76 2.76
CA SER A 217 -7.24 10.71 1.74
C SER A 217 -6.83 11.19 0.35
N ILE A 218 -7.10 12.46 0.01
CA ILE A 218 -6.64 13.08 -1.24
C ILE A 218 -5.12 13.23 -1.22
N ASP A 219 -4.55 13.78 -0.14
CA ASP A 219 -3.11 13.96 0.03
C ASP A 219 -2.33 12.63 -0.01
N PHE A 220 -2.91 11.56 0.52
CA PHE A 220 -2.31 10.23 0.48
C PHE A 220 -2.26 9.62 -0.93
N ILE A 221 -3.21 9.98 -1.80
CA ILE A 221 -3.28 9.44 -3.17
C ILE A 221 -2.40 10.21 -4.15
N THR A 222 -2.23 11.50 -3.92
CA THR A 222 -1.42 12.39 -4.76
C THR A 222 0.01 12.44 -4.33
#